data_6cf7d094da4982a0893acd42133b2623
#
_entry.id   6cf7d094da4982a0893acd42133b2623
#
_cell.length_a   1.000
_cell.length_b   1.000
_cell.length_c   1.000
_cell.angle_alpha   90.00
_cell.angle_beta   90.00
_cell.angle_gamma   90.00
#
_symmetry.space_group_name_H-M   'P 1'
#
loop_
_entity.id
_entity.type
_entity.pdbx_description
1 polymer ?
#
loop_
_entity_poly.entity_id
_entity_poly.type
_entity_poly.pdbx_seq_one_letter_code
_entity_poly.pdbx_strand_id
1 'polypeptide(L)'
;SMVKRILYNEGDTMPAVTDFDLVIIDEAHRGYILDKEMGEDELLYRDQIDYQSKYRSVVEYFDAVKIALTATPALQTTEIFGQPVFKYTYREAVIEGYLVDHDAPHHLETKLSTGGIHYKSGDTVMIYDSVTGEITNSELLDDELDFEVEQFNRQVITENFNKTVLSEIARDIDPENPEEQGKTLIYAVDDQHADMIVSILRDIYSEYGISNEAIKKITGSVGGGNPKKVQEAIKRFKNENYPSVAVTVDLLTTGIDVPEITTLVFMRRVKSRILFEQMLGRATRLCPKIHKTHFEIYDPVGVYDSLNDVNTMKPVVVNPTTS
;
A
#
# COMPACT_ATOMS: atom_id res chain seq x y z
N SER A 1 -7.72 -5.85 25.53
CA SER A 1 -6.56 -4.97 25.31
C SER A 1 -6.48 -3.92 26.39
N MET A 2 -5.31 -3.30 26.61
CA MET A 2 -5.11 -2.21 27.58
C MET A 2 -6.08 -1.05 27.33
N VAL A 3 -6.26 -0.67 26.08
CA VAL A 3 -7.20 0.37 25.64
C VAL A 3 -8.63 0.13 26.14
N LYS A 4 -9.14 -1.11 25.99
CA LYS A 4 -10.48 -1.45 26.48
C LYS A 4 -10.61 -1.36 27.99
N ARG A 5 -9.57 -1.70 28.73
CA ARG A 5 -9.56 -1.58 30.19
C ARG A 5 -9.61 -0.11 30.64
N ILE A 6 -8.81 0.75 30.01
CA ILE A 6 -8.73 2.17 30.36
C ILE A 6 -9.99 2.93 29.94
N LEU A 7 -10.48 2.73 28.71
CA LEU A 7 -11.60 3.52 28.18
C LEU A 7 -12.98 3.03 28.63
N TYR A 8 -13.14 1.71 28.78
CA TYR A 8 -14.47 1.10 28.98
C TYR A 8 -14.59 0.34 30.30
N ASN A 9 -13.51 0.31 31.10
CA ASN A 9 -13.45 -0.47 32.34
C ASN A 9 -13.81 -1.96 32.14
N GLU A 10 -13.46 -2.49 30.96
CA GLU A 10 -13.69 -3.89 30.58
C GLU A 10 -12.48 -4.75 30.99
N GLY A 11 -12.68 -5.68 31.92
CA GLY A 11 -11.67 -6.65 32.36
C GLY A 11 -11.51 -6.71 33.85
N ASP A 12 -10.77 -7.71 34.35
CA ASP A 12 -10.69 -8.05 35.78
C ASP A 12 -9.96 -7.00 36.62
N THR A 13 -9.09 -6.19 36.04
CA THR A 13 -8.36 -5.13 36.78
C THR A 13 -8.05 -3.94 35.87
N MET A 14 -8.42 -2.76 36.25
CA MET A 14 -7.96 -1.51 35.66
C MET A 14 -6.50 -1.27 36.10
N PRO A 15 -5.55 -1.00 35.19
CA PRO A 15 -4.18 -0.70 35.58
C PRO A 15 -4.15 0.60 36.40
N ALA A 16 -3.27 0.66 37.38
CA ALA A 16 -3.07 1.91 38.13
C ALA A 16 -2.29 2.93 37.28
N VAL A 17 -2.53 4.20 37.50
CA VAL A 17 -1.86 5.30 36.79
C VAL A 17 -0.33 5.23 36.93
N THR A 18 0.12 4.65 38.04
CA THR A 18 1.54 4.51 38.40
C THR A 18 2.13 3.14 38.13
N ASP A 19 1.42 2.27 37.39
CA ASP A 19 1.94 0.91 37.10
C ASP A 19 3.14 0.91 36.16
N PHE A 20 3.37 1.99 35.41
CA PHE A 20 4.45 2.10 34.44
C PHE A 20 5.16 3.44 34.55
N ASP A 21 6.50 3.43 34.56
CA ASP A 21 7.36 4.62 34.53
C ASP A 21 7.66 5.08 33.10
N LEU A 22 7.52 4.17 32.12
CA LEU A 22 7.81 4.42 30.71
C LEU A 22 6.77 3.74 29.82
N VAL A 23 6.24 4.51 28.87
CA VAL A 23 5.35 4.01 27.80
C VAL A 23 6.01 4.28 26.45
N ILE A 24 6.30 3.22 25.72
CA ILE A 24 6.83 3.30 24.35
C ILE A 24 5.69 3.00 23.38
N ILE A 25 5.46 3.90 22.43
CA ILE A 25 4.38 3.81 21.45
C ILE A 25 5.03 3.73 20.07
N ASP A 26 5.00 2.53 19.49
CA ASP A 26 5.41 2.30 18.13
C ASP A 26 4.27 2.61 17.15
N GLU A 27 4.62 3.02 15.93
CA GLU A 27 3.67 3.48 14.91
C GLU A 27 2.67 4.52 15.48
N ALA A 28 3.19 5.50 16.21
CA ALA A 28 2.40 6.46 16.97
C ALA A 28 1.37 7.22 16.14
N HIS A 29 1.59 7.38 14.83
CA HIS A 29 0.63 7.98 13.90
C HIS A 29 -0.68 7.19 13.80
N ARG A 30 -0.69 5.87 14.03
CA ARG A 30 -1.90 5.03 13.98
C ARG A 30 -2.92 5.35 15.06
N GLY A 31 -2.49 5.97 16.12
CA GLY A 31 -3.37 6.34 17.22
C GLY A 31 -4.36 7.46 16.88
N TYR A 32 -4.21 8.17 15.77
CA TYR A 32 -5.06 9.30 15.40
C TYR A 32 -5.39 9.39 13.92
N ILE A 33 -4.91 8.47 13.11
CA ILE A 33 -5.31 8.35 11.71
C ILE A 33 -6.01 6.99 11.56
N LEU A 34 -7.26 7.01 11.17
CA LEU A 34 -7.94 5.81 10.73
C LEU A 34 -7.26 5.39 9.42
N ASP A 35 -6.54 4.25 9.43
CA ASP A 35 -5.88 3.65 8.27
C ASP A 35 -6.88 3.15 7.20
N LYS A 36 -8.14 3.55 7.29
CA LYS A 36 -9.16 3.24 6.30
C LYS A 36 -9.35 4.43 5.40
N GLU A 37 -9.07 4.27 4.13
CA GLU A 37 -9.60 5.13 3.08
C GLU A 37 -11.11 4.95 3.02
N MET A 38 -11.82 5.66 3.87
CA MET A 38 -13.28 5.71 3.81
C MET A 38 -13.68 6.97 3.06
N GLY A 39 -14.79 6.89 2.34
CA GLY A 39 -15.33 7.97 1.53
C GLY A 39 -15.57 9.30 2.26
N GLU A 40 -15.78 10.34 1.49
CA GLU A 40 -15.72 11.78 1.84
C GLU A 40 -16.82 12.30 2.78
N ASP A 41 -17.35 11.55 3.75
CA ASP A 41 -18.51 11.98 4.53
C ASP A 41 -18.20 12.52 5.93
N GLU A 42 -19.01 13.49 6.38
CA GLU A 42 -18.98 14.15 7.69
C GLU A 42 -18.99 13.17 8.90
N LEU A 43 -19.48 11.95 8.70
CA LEU A 43 -19.43 10.85 9.68
C LEU A 43 -18.00 10.46 10.04
N LEU A 44 -17.11 10.44 9.06
CA LEU A 44 -15.68 10.14 9.23
C LEU A 44 -14.97 11.15 10.10
N TYR A 45 -15.28 12.41 9.97
CA TYR A 45 -14.63 13.47 10.76
C TYR A 45 -15.01 13.36 12.24
N ARG A 46 -16.25 13.01 12.54
CA ARG A 46 -16.70 12.76 13.93
C ARG A 46 -16.08 11.52 14.52
N ASP A 47 -16.01 10.42 13.77
CA ASP A 47 -15.38 9.17 14.20
C ASP A 47 -13.87 9.34 14.40
N GLN A 48 -13.22 10.14 13.57
CA GLN A 48 -11.79 10.44 13.69
C GLN A 48 -11.49 11.30 14.93
N ILE A 49 -12.30 12.31 15.22
CA ILE A 49 -12.16 13.14 16.43
C ILE A 49 -12.39 12.30 17.69
N ASP A 50 -13.41 11.44 17.71
CA ASP A 50 -13.70 10.54 18.82
C ASP A 50 -12.56 9.53 19.03
N TYR A 51 -12.02 8.99 17.95
CA TYR A 51 -10.87 8.08 17.99
C TYR A 51 -9.61 8.77 18.52
N GLN A 52 -9.30 9.97 18.04
CA GLN A 52 -8.18 10.79 18.53
C GLN A 52 -8.31 11.11 20.01
N SER A 53 -9.53 11.50 20.45
CA SER A 53 -9.82 11.79 21.85
C SER A 53 -9.61 10.57 22.74
N LYS A 54 -10.08 9.41 22.34
CA LYS A 54 -9.90 8.13 23.03
C LYS A 54 -8.43 7.72 23.11
N TYR A 55 -7.70 7.85 22.00
CA TYR A 55 -6.28 7.53 21.96
C TYR A 55 -5.48 8.45 22.90
N ARG A 56 -5.72 9.75 22.82
CA ARG A 56 -5.09 10.73 23.70
C ARG A 56 -5.36 10.42 25.18
N SER A 57 -6.59 10.07 25.52
CA SER A 57 -6.96 9.68 26.89
C SER A 57 -6.16 8.46 27.38
N VAL A 58 -5.88 7.49 26.51
CA VAL A 58 -5.05 6.32 26.85
C VAL A 58 -3.58 6.70 27.03
N VAL A 59 -3.05 7.55 26.13
CA VAL A 59 -1.66 8.02 26.20
C VAL A 59 -1.45 8.85 27.47
N GLU A 60 -2.39 9.73 27.83
CA GLU A 60 -2.32 10.61 28.98
C GLU A 60 -2.64 9.89 30.30
N TYR A 61 -3.24 8.70 30.27
CA TYR A 61 -3.69 7.98 31.45
C TYR A 61 -2.56 7.67 32.43
N PHE A 62 -1.39 7.23 31.97
CA PHE A 62 -0.28 6.87 32.84
C PHE A 62 0.57 8.09 33.19
N ASP A 63 0.94 8.21 34.47
CA ASP A 63 1.97 9.14 34.93
C ASP A 63 3.35 8.58 34.64
N ALA A 64 3.74 8.62 33.37
CA ALA A 64 4.94 7.98 32.84
C ALA A 64 5.61 8.85 31.78
N VAL A 65 6.90 8.64 31.57
CA VAL A 65 7.60 9.18 30.38
C VAL A 65 7.06 8.48 29.13
N LYS A 66 6.76 9.26 28.08
CA LYS A 66 6.21 8.74 26.84
C LYS A 66 7.20 8.93 25.71
N ILE A 67 7.51 7.84 25.01
CA ILE A 67 8.34 7.85 23.80
C ILE A 67 7.48 7.38 22.63
N ALA A 68 7.29 8.26 21.66
CA ALA A 68 6.58 7.96 20.42
C ALA A 68 7.56 7.71 19.29
N LEU A 69 7.40 6.60 18.57
CA LEU A 69 8.17 6.23 17.39
C LEU A 69 7.24 6.22 16.18
N THR A 70 7.65 6.81 15.08
CA THR A 70 6.93 6.75 13.81
C THR A 70 7.86 7.06 12.64
N ALA A 71 7.72 6.30 11.56
CA ALA A 71 8.41 6.58 10.30
C ALA A 71 7.71 7.71 9.52
N THR A 72 6.42 7.95 9.78
CA THR A 72 5.57 8.88 9.03
C THR A 72 4.83 9.84 9.97
N PRO A 73 5.53 10.84 10.54
CA PRO A 73 4.90 11.77 11.47
C PRO A 73 3.81 12.59 10.77
N ALA A 74 2.67 12.73 11.44
CA ALA A 74 1.59 13.63 11.05
C ALA A 74 1.60 14.89 11.91
N LEU A 75 0.82 15.90 11.54
CA LEU A 75 0.67 17.13 12.34
C LEU A 75 0.22 16.81 13.77
N GLN A 76 -0.74 15.90 13.91
CA GLN A 76 -1.29 15.47 15.20
C GLN A 76 -0.23 14.78 16.09
N THR A 77 0.79 14.14 15.50
CA THR A 77 1.91 13.59 16.30
C THR A 77 2.59 14.67 17.11
N THR A 78 2.84 15.82 16.47
CA THR A 78 3.47 16.97 17.11
C THR A 78 2.56 17.61 18.14
N GLU A 79 1.27 17.61 17.93
CA GLU A 79 0.28 18.13 18.90
C GLU A 79 0.18 17.28 20.17
N ILE A 80 0.33 15.96 20.07
CA ILE A 80 0.21 15.03 21.21
C ILE A 80 1.55 14.85 21.91
N PHE A 81 2.65 14.70 21.19
CA PHE A 81 3.95 14.33 21.74
C PHE A 81 4.98 15.47 21.73
N GLY A 82 4.65 16.62 21.12
CA GLY A 82 5.58 17.73 20.95
C GLY A 82 6.50 17.55 19.72
N GLN A 83 7.51 18.42 19.64
CA GLN A 83 8.49 18.33 18.54
C GLN A 83 9.36 17.07 18.67
N PRO A 84 9.73 16.44 17.54
CA PRO A 84 10.61 15.28 17.58
C PRO A 84 11.97 15.64 18.22
N VAL A 85 12.38 14.83 19.17
CA VAL A 85 13.71 14.95 19.80
C VAL A 85 14.82 14.34 18.93
N PHE A 86 14.47 13.45 18.01
CA PHE A 86 15.37 12.85 17.03
C PHE A 86 14.63 12.67 15.71
N LYS A 87 15.32 12.94 14.61
CA LYS A 87 14.80 12.78 13.25
C LYS A 87 15.88 12.15 12.39
N TYR A 88 15.53 11.08 11.69
CA TYR A 88 16.37 10.39 10.72
C TYR A 88 15.55 10.16 9.46
N THR A 89 15.91 10.87 8.40
CA THR A 89 15.09 10.94 7.19
C THR A 89 15.43 9.80 6.22
N TYR A 90 14.49 9.48 5.32
CA TYR A 90 14.73 8.57 4.21
C TYR A 90 15.99 8.95 3.42
N ARG A 91 16.13 10.26 3.10
CA ARG A 91 17.29 10.80 2.38
C ARG A 91 18.62 10.51 3.11
N GLU A 92 18.67 10.73 4.40
CA GLU A 92 19.87 10.44 5.21
C GLU A 92 20.17 8.94 5.18
N ALA A 93 19.16 8.09 5.37
CA ALA A 93 19.31 6.63 5.36
C ALA A 93 19.80 6.08 4.01
N VAL A 94 19.36 6.68 2.90
CA VAL A 94 19.85 6.33 1.56
C VAL A 94 21.31 6.79 1.37
N ILE A 95 21.64 8.02 1.72
CA ILE A 95 23.01 8.57 1.60
C ILE A 95 24.01 7.77 2.45
N GLU A 96 23.60 7.34 3.64
CA GLU A 96 24.44 6.54 4.54
C GLU A 96 24.44 5.04 4.18
N GLY A 97 23.66 4.61 3.18
CA GLY A 97 23.64 3.25 2.68
C GLY A 97 22.89 2.24 3.56
N TYR A 98 21.93 2.69 4.38
CA TYR A 98 21.05 1.83 5.16
C TYR A 98 19.76 1.46 4.43
N LEU A 99 19.37 2.26 3.44
CA LEU A 99 18.24 2.00 2.56
C LEU A 99 18.68 2.13 1.10
N VAL A 100 17.95 1.47 0.19
CA VAL A 100 18.09 1.71 -1.25
C VAL A 100 17.15 2.82 -1.69
N ASP A 101 17.57 3.55 -2.72
CA ASP A 101 16.76 4.56 -3.38
C ASP A 101 15.84 3.93 -4.43
N HIS A 102 14.95 4.73 -4.98
CA HIS A 102 14.14 4.35 -6.13
C HIS A 102 14.41 5.28 -7.31
N ASP A 103 14.18 4.77 -8.50
CA ASP A 103 14.17 5.58 -9.71
C ASP A 103 12.85 6.38 -9.82
N ALA A 104 12.83 7.35 -10.74
CA ALA A 104 11.58 8.02 -11.08
C ALA A 104 10.55 6.97 -11.54
N PRO A 105 9.27 7.11 -11.18
CA PRO A 105 8.26 6.15 -11.59
C PRO A 105 8.20 5.98 -13.10
N HIS A 106 8.04 4.75 -13.55
CA HIS A 106 7.75 4.46 -14.95
C HIS A 106 6.37 5.02 -15.31
N HIS A 107 6.35 6.02 -16.18
CA HIS A 107 5.13 6.54 -16.78
C HIS A 107 4.72 5.62 -17.92
N LEU A 108 3.63 4.92 -17.74
CA LEU A 108 3.05 4.11 -18.80
C LEU A 108 2.22 5.01 -19.73
N GLU A 109 2.86 5.54 -20.78
CA GLU A 109 2.13 6.22 -21.85
C GLU A 109 1.37 5.19 -22.69
N THR A 110 0.19 4.84 -22.23
CA THR A 110 -0.77 4.10 -23.06
C THR A 110 -1.64 5.09 -23.82
N LYS A 111 -2.22 4.69 -24.95
CA LYS A 111 -3.24 5.50 -25.64
C LYS A 111 -4.42 5.84 -24.70
N LEU A 112 -4.56 5.09 -23.62
CA LEU A 112 -5.54 5.27 -22.56
C LEU A 112 -5.15 6.37 -21.56
N SER A 113 -3.85 6.54 -21.29
CA SER A 113 -3.36 7.58 -20.38
C SER A 113 -3.39 8.98 -20.98
N THR A 114 -3.47 9.10 -22.31
CA THR A 114 -3.51 10.39 -23.03
C THR A 114 -4.90 10.80 -23.49
N GLY A 115 -5.87 9.89 -23.51
CA GLY A 115 -7.19 10.15 -24.07
C GLY A 115 -8.38 9.71 -23.22
N GLY A 116 -8.17 9.15 -22.04
CA GLY A 116 -9.25 8.53 -21.26
C GLY A 116 -9.72 7.19 -21.84
N ILE A 117 -10.74 6.59 -21.25
CA ILE A 117 -11.42 5.39 -21.79
C ILE A 117 -12.75 5.78 -22.36
N HIS A 118 -12.93 5.45 -23.63
CA HIS A 118 -14.19 5.57 -24.34
C HIS A 118 -14.85 4.18 -24.40
N TYR A 119 -15.96 4.00 -23.71
CA TYR A 119 -16.80 2.82 -23.82
C TYR A 119 -17.85 3.05 -24.89
N LYS A 120 -18.01 2.06 -25.74
CA LYS A 120 -19.09 2.05 -26.74
C LYS A 120 -20.35 1.44 -26.12
N SER A 121 -21.50 1.83 -26.68
CA SER A 121 -22.76 1.12 -26.41
C SER A 121 -22.58 -0.40 -26.60
N GLY A 122 -22.96 -1.17 -25.61
CA GLY A 122 -22.81 -2.63 -25.57
C GLY A 122 -21.57 -3.14 -24.80
N ASP A 123 -20.71 -2.27 -24.30
CA ASP A 123 -19.61 -2.67 -23.41
C ASP A 123 -20.12 -2.88 -21.97
N THR A 124 -19.43 -3.74 -21.22
CA THR A 124 -19.71 -3.98 -19.79
C THR A 124 -18.63 -3.29 -18.96
N VAL A 125 -19.03 -2.48 -17.99
CA VAL A 125 -18.12 -1.77 -17.08
C VAL A 125 -18.31 -2.28 -15.67
N MET A 126 -17.20 -2.59 -14.99
CA MET A 126 -17.23 -2.82 -13.54
C MET A 126 -17.21 -1.47 -12.84
N ILE A 127 -18.25 -1.18 -12.09
CA ILE A 127 -18.39 0.06 -11.32
C ILE A 127 -17.99 -0.23 -9.88
N TYR A 128 -16.99 0.49 -9.40
CA TYR A 128 -16.60 0.47 -8.00
C TYR A 128 -17.34 1.58 -7.26
N ASP A 129 -18.16 1.19 -6.28
CA ASP A 129 -18.81 2.14 -5.38
C ASP A 129 -17.79 2.52 -4.29
N SER A 130 -17.33 3.77 -4.33
CA SER A 130 -16.34 4.30 -3.38
C SER A 130 -16.90 4.45 -1.95
N VAL A 131 -18.22 4.37 -1.76
CA VAL A 131 -18.89 4.50 -0.46
C VAL A 131 -19.09 3.14 0.18
N THR A 132 -19.57 2.16 -0.58
CA THR A 132 -19.85 0.81 -0.07
C THR A 132 -18.67 -0.15 -0.22
N GLY A 133 -17.71 0.15 -1.10
CA GLY A 133 -16.62 -0.74 -1.46
C GLY A 133 -17.05 -1.91 -2.33
N GLU A 134 -18.28 -1.91 -2.83
CA GLU A 134 -18.81 -3.00 -3.66
C GLU A 134 -18.45 -2.75 -5.14
N ILE A 135 -18.07 -3.84 -5.82
CA ILE A 135 -17.91 -3.87 -7.27
C ILE A 135 -19.19 -4.46 -7.88
N THR A 136 -19.84 -3.67 -8.69
CA THR A 136 -20.99 -4.11 -9.48
C THR A 136 -20.64 -4.10 -10.96
N ASN A 137 -21.06 -5.14 -11.68
CA ASN A 137 -21.01 -5.07 -13.14
C ASN A 137 -22.18 -4.23 -13.62
N SER A 138 -21.91 -3.24 -14.47
CA SER A 138 -22.99 -2.59 -15.19
C SER A 138 -23.67 -3.63 -16.09
N GLU A 139 -24.98 -3.48 -16.27
CA GLU A 139 -25.61 -4.03 -17.47
C GLU A 139 -24.93 -3.42 -18.71
N LEU A 140 -25.10 -4.03 -19.87
CA LEU A 140 -24.61 -3.49 -21.14
C LEU A 140 -24.93 -2.00 -21.21
N LEU A 141 -23.92 -1.20 -21.51
CA LEU A 141 -24.10 0.24 -21.62
C LEU A 141 -25.06 0.57 -22.78
N ASP A 142 -26.11 1.31 -22.49
CA ASP A 142 -27.04 1.79 -23.50
C ASP A 142 -26.43 2.96 -24.31
N ASP A 143 -25.53 3.75 -23.69
CA ASP A 143 -24.86 4.92 -24.27
C ASP A 143 -23.33 4.83 -24.13
N GLU A 144 -22.62 5.67 -24.87
CA GLU A 144 -21.18 5.85 -24.75
C GLU A 144 -20.85 6.54 -23.41
N LEU A 145 -19.85 6.02 -22.72
CA LEU A 145 -19.33 6.60 -21.47
C LEU A 145 -17.85 6.93 -21.61
N ASP A 146 -17.51 8.15 -21.24
CA ASP A 146 -16.15 8.66 -21.21
C ASP A 146 -15.66 8.80 -19.77
N PHE A 147 -14.49 8.26 -19.47
CA PHE A 147 -13.85 8.41 -18.17
C PHE A 147 -12.47 9.04 -18.32
N GLU A 148 -12.21 10.05 -17.52
CA GLU A 148 -10.89 10.64 -17.37
C GLU A 148 -9.94 9.66 -16.64
N VAL A 149 -8.64 9.75 -16.93
CA VAL A 149 -7.61 8.85 -16.35
C VAL A 149 -7.63 8.86 -14.82
N GLU A 150 -7.94 10.00 -14.20
CA GLU A 150 -8.03 10.17 -12.75
C GLU A 150 -9.11 9.32 -12.09
N GLN A 151 -10.07 8.79 -12.85
CA GLN A 151 -11.18 7.98 -12.34
C GLN A 151 -10.85 6.48 -12.30
N PHE A 152 -9.77 6.04 -13.01
CA PHE A 152 -9.39 4.63 -13.06
C PHE A 152 -8.89 4.09 -11.73
N ASN A 153 -9.26 2.84 -11.46
CA ASN A 153 -8.94 2.12 -10.24
C ASN A 153 -9.23 2.92 -8.95
N ARG A 154 -10.19 3.82 -9.03
CA ARG A 154 -10.78 4.55 -7.90
C ARG A 154 -12.30 4.51 -7.95
N GLN A 155 -12.90 4.89 -9.07
CA GLN A 155 -14.35 4.90 -9.31
C GLN A 155 -14.75 3.82 -10.31
N VAL A 156 -13.83 3.48 -11.22
CA VAL A 156 -14.06 2.51 -12.29
C VAL A 156 -12.89 1.54 -12.37
N ILE A 157 -13.13 0.27 -12.15
CA ILE A 157 -12.17 -0.81 -12.37
C ILE A 157 -12.59 -1.53 -13.65
N THR A 158 -11.74 -1.50 -14.67
CA THR A 158 -12.02 -2.16 -15.94
C THR A 158 -10.99 -3.21 -16.26
N GLU A 159 -11.43 -4.36 -16.74
CA GLU A 159 -10.55 -5.44 -17.17
C GLU A 159 -9.63 -4.98 -18.31
N ASN A 160 -10.17 -4.23 -19.29
CA ASN A 160 -9.41 -3.74 -20.43
C ASN A 160 -8.24 -2.81 -20.02
N PHE A 161 -8.47 -1.88 -19.10
CA PHE A 161 -7.41 -1.03 -18.56
C PHE A 161 -6.34 -1.87 -17.86
N ASN A 162 -6.77 -2.72 -16.92
CA ASN A 162 -5.87 -3.56 -16.16
C ASN A 162 -5.08 -4.51 -17.08
N LYS A 163 -5.72 -5.12 -18.08
CA LYS A 163 -5.05 -5.99 -19.05
C LYS A 163 -4.00 -5.25 -19.88
N THR A 164 -4.32 -4.05 -20.39
CA THR A 164 -3.38 -3.24 -21.15
C THR A 164 -2.16 -2.86 -20.32
N VAL A 165 -2.38 -2.31 -19.13
CA VAL A 165 -1.32 -1.89 -18.21
C VAL A 165 -0.44 -3.07 -17.78
N LEU A 166 -1.07 -4.17 -17.36
CA LEU A 166 -0.33 -5.35 -16.90
C LEU A 166 0.43 -6.03 -18.03
N SER A 167 -0.06 -5.97 -19.28
CA SER A 167 0.67 -6.49 -20.44
C SER A 167 1.95 -5.71 -20.74
N GLU A 168 1.98 -4.40 -20.50
CA GLU A 168 3.21 -3.61 -20.63
C GLU A 168 4.17 -3.89 -19.47
N ILE A 169 3.69 -3.85 -18.23
CA ILE A 169 4.50 -4.11 -17.03
C ILE A 169 5.10 -5.53 -17.05
N ALA A 170 4.33 -6.52 -17.53
CA ALA A 170 4.76 -7.91 -17.57
C ALA A 170 5.96 -8.17 -18.50
N ARG A 171 6.30 -7.25 -19.39
CA ARG A 171 7.49 -7.35 -20.25
C ARG A 171 8.78 -7.07 -19.51
N ASP A 172 8.70 -6.26 -18.46
CA ASP A 172 9.83 -5.81 -17.67
C ASP A 172 10.06 -6.70 -16.42
N ILE A 173 9.05 -7.50 -16.04
CA ILE A 173 9.12 -8.38 -14.88
C ILE A 173 9.40 -9.82 -15.31
N ASP A 174 10.46 -10.43 -14.78
CA ASP A 174 10.74 -11.84 -14.90
C ASP A 174 10.39 -12.61 -13.61
N PRO A 175 9.21 -13.27 -13.57
CA PRO A 175 8.79 -13.98 -12.37
C PRO A 175 9.54 -15.30 -12.12
N GLU A 176 10.31 -15.81 -13.12
CA GLU A 176 11.03 -17.07 -12.99
C GLU A 176 12.37 -16.92 -12.27
N ASN A 177 12.98 -15.73 -12.34
CA ASN A 177 14.31 -15.49 -11.80
C ASN A 177 14.34 -14.50 -10.61
N PRO A 178 13.58 -14.75 -9.52
CA PRO A 178 13.57 -13.84 -8.37
C PRO A 178 14.91 -13.76 -7.64
N GLU A 179 15.82 -14.70 -7.89
CA GLU A 179 17.17 -14.68 -7.33
C GLU A 179 18.08 -13.64 -7.99
N GLU A 180 17.74 -13.20 -9.20
CA GLU A 180 18.48 -12.18 -9.94
C GLU A 180 17.72 -10.84 -9.96
N GLN A 181 16.42 -10.88 -10.23
CA GLN A 181 15.61 -9.68 -10.40
C GLN A 181 14.83 -9.24 -9.15
N GLY A 182 14.75 -10.13 -8.15
CA GLY A 182 13.98 -9.87 -6.95
C GLY A 182 12.50 -10.18 -7.12
N LYS A 183 11.67 -9.57 -6.27
CA LYS A 183 10.23 -9.83 -6.17
C LYS A 183 9.43 -8.59 -6.48
N THR A 184 8.24 -8.82 -7.02
CA THR A 184 7.28 -7.76 -7.35
C THR A 184 6.12 -7.74 -6.37
N LEU A 185 5.75 -6.54 -5.91
CA LEU A 185 4.59 -6.31 -5.08
C LEU A 185 3.61 -5.39 -5.80
N ILE A 186 2.39 -5.87 -6.03
CA ILE A 186 1.33 -5.14 -6.72
C ILE A 186 0.23 -4.79 -5.73
N TYR A 187 -0.14 -3.52 -5.67
CA TYR A 187 -1.20 -3.00 -4.80
C TYR A 187 -2.51 -2.88 -5.57
N ALA A 188 -3.50 -3.66 -5.17
CA ALA A 188 -4.85 -3.66 -5.72
C ALA A 188 -5.81 -2.80 -4.88
N VAL A 189 -6.94 -2.40 -5.46
CA VAL A 189 -7.98 -1.61 -4.78
C VAL A 189 -8.62 -2.43 -3.65
N ASP A 190 -9.06 -3.65 -3.99
CA ASP A 190 -9.72 -4.59 -3.11
C ASP A 190 -9.40 -6.04 -3.48
N ASP A 191 -10.06 -6.97 -2.82
CA ASP A 191 -9.81 -8.40 -2.96
C ASP A 191 -10.23 -8.95 -4.33
N GLN A 192 -11.32 -8.43 -4.91
CA GLN A 192 -11.79 -8.84 -6.25
C GLN A 192 -10.88 -8.28 -7.34
N HIS A 193 -10.43 -7.03 -7.20
CA HIS A 193 -9.43 -6.46 -8.09
C HIS A 193 -8.11 -7.24 -8.03
N ALA A 194 -7.70 -7.69 -6.84
CA ALA A 194 -6.52 -8.54 -6.68
C ALA A 194 -6.68 -9.88 -7.41
N ASP A 195 -7.86 -10.51 -7.37
CA ASP A 195 -8.16 -11.73 -8.14
C ASP A 195 -8.09 -11.48 -9.65
N MET A 196 -8.64 -10.36 -10.14
CA MET A 196 -8.56 -9.96 -11.54
C MET A 196 -7.11 -9.79 -11.99
N ILE A 197 -6.29 -9.04 -11.25
CA ILE A 197 -4.87 -8.83 -11.55
C ILE A 197 -4.13 -10.18 -11.64
N VAL A 198 -4.34 -11.06 -10.66
CA VAL A 198 -3.73 -12.40 -10.65
C VAL A 198 -4.14 -13.21 -11.86
N SER A 199 -5.43 -13.18 -12.24
CA SER A 199 -5.93 -13.88 -13.43
C SER A 199 -5.26 -13.36 -14.70
N ILE A 200 -5.27 -12.05 -14.91
CA ILE A 200 -4.66 -11.41 -16.09
C ILE A 200 -3.17 -11.75 -16.19
N LEU A 201 -2.40 -11.64 -15.11
CA LEU A 201 -0.98 -11.95 -15.13
C LEU A 201 -0.70 -13.42 -15.40
N ARG A 202 -1.50 -14.33 -14.86
CA ARG A 202 -1.38 -15.77 -15.15
C ARG A 202 -1.66 -16.09 -16.60
N ASP A 203 -2.67 -15.45 -17.19
CA ASP A 203 -2.97 -15.62 -18.62
C ASP A 203 -1.81 -15.12 -19.47
N ILE A 204 -1.28 -13.92 -19.19
CA ILE A 204 -0.12 -13.37 -19.89
C ILE A 204 1.09 -14.29 -19.79
N TYR A 205 1.46 -14.69 -18.58
CA TYR A 205 2.66 -15.48 -18.35
C TYR A 205 2.50 -16.97 -18.76
N SER A 206 1.28 -17.49 -18.86
CA SER A 206 1.04 -18.84 -19.36
C SER A 206 1.51 -18.99 -20.81
N GLU A 207 1.45 -17.93 -21.62
CA GLU A 207 1.97 -17.92 -22.99
C GLU A 207 3.49 -18.12 -23.04
N TYR A 208 4.18 -17.77 -21.95
CA TYR A 208 5.64 -17.95 -21.79
C TYR A 208 5.99 -19.22 -21.00
N GLY A 209 5.01 -20.04 -20.61
CA GLY A 209 5.22 -21.28 -19.87
C GLY A 209 5.51 -21.09 -18.38
N ILE A 210 5.32 -19.89 -17.85
CA ILE A 210 5.59 -19.55 -16.44
C ILE A 210 4.55 -20.18 -15.52
N SER A 211 5.03 -20.75 -14.41
CA SER A 211 4.17 -21.42 -13.43
C SER A 211 3.22 -20.45 -12.72
N ASN A 212 1.96 -20.85 -12.55
CA ASN A 212 0.96 -20.15 -11.75
C ASN A 212 1.36 -20.00 -10.26
N GLU A 213 2.35 -20.78 -9.79
CA GLU A 213 2.89 -20.64 -8.44
C GLU A 213 3.71 -19.36 -8.26
N ALA A 214 4.23 -18.80 -9.35
CA ALA A 214 4.98 -17.55 -9.31
C ALA A 214 4.11 -16.34 -8.93
N ILE A 215 2.80 -16.37 -9.24
CA ILE A 215 1.89 -15.24 -9.05
C ILE A 215 0.79 -15.62 -8.07
N LYS A 216 0.71 -14.93 -6.93
CA LYS A 216 -0.29 -15.21 -5.89
C LYS A 216 -0.92 -13.93 -5.33
N LYS A 217 -2.22 -14.04 -5.02
CA LYS A 217 -2.89 -13.10 -4.15
C LYS A 217 -2.46 -13.34 -2.70
N ILE A 218 -2.09 -12.28 -1.99
CA ILE A 218 -1.77 -12.30 -0.56
C ILE A 218 -2.56 -11.18 0.13
N THR A 219 -3.78 -11.51 0.55
CA THR A 219 -4.71 -10.60 1.22
C THR A 219 -5.27 -11.27 2.47
N GLY A 220 -6.01 -10.50 3.28
CA GLY A 220 -6.67 -11.03 4.47
C GLY A 220 -7.71 -12.12 4.19
N SER A 221 -8.21 -12.25 2.96
CA SER A 221 -9.19 -13.25 2.55
C SER A 221 -8.60 -14.61 2.20
N VAL A 222 -7.27 -14.72 2.07
CA VAL A 222 -6.57 -15.96 1.70
C VAL A 222 -6.98 -17.10 2.63
N GLY A 223 -7.36 -18.23 2.00
CA GLY A 223 -7.81 -19.43 2.75
C GLY A 223 -9.11 -19.22 3.53
N GLY A 224 -10.01 -18.35 3.03
CA GLY A 224 -11.27 -18.01 3.67
C GLY A 224 -11.12 -17.12 4.90
N GLY A 225 -10.07 -16.27 4.92
CA GLY A 225 -9.78 -15.38 6.05
C GLY A 225 -9.12 -16.07 7.25
N ASN A 226 -8.61 -17.29 7.07
CA ASN A 226 -7.93 -18.02 8.14
C ASN A 226 -6.55 -17.38 8.42
N PRO A 227 -6.32 -16.82 9.64
CA PRO A 227 -5.08 -16.10 9.95
C PRO A 227 -3.81 -16.97 9.78
N LYS A 228 -3.90 -18.28 10.01
CA LYS A 228 -2.75 -19.21 9.84
C LYS A 228 -2.37 -19.34 8.36
N LYS A 229 -3.36 -19.47 7.46
CA LYS A 229 -3.12 -19.55 6.01
C LYS A 229 -2.60 -18.24 5.44
N VAL A 230 -3.09 -17.12 5.95
CA VAL A 230 -2.57 -15.79 5.60
C VAL A 230 -1.11 -15.66 6.00
N GLN A 231 -0.76 -16.04 7.23
CA GLN A 231 0.63 -16.01 7.71
C GLN A 231 1.55 -16.99 6.95
N GLU A 232 1.02 -18.13 6.53
CA GLU A 232 1.75 -19.10 5.69
C GLU A 232 2.06 -18.51 4.31
N ALA A 233 1.05 -17.87 3.66
CA ALA A 233 1.26 -17.20 2.37
C ALA A 233 2.33 -16.10 2.46
N ILE A 234 2.31 -15.29 3.53
CA ILE A 234 3.32 -14.28 3.81
C ILE A 234 4.72 -14.91 4.00
N LYS A 235 4.81 -15.99 4.76
CA LYS A 235 6.09 -16.69 4.99
C LYS A 235 6.66 -17.26 3.70
N ARG A 236 5.81 -17.82 2.84
CA ARG A 236 6.22 -18.31 1.52
C ARG A 236 6.77 -17.18 0.67
N PHE A 237 6.04 -16.06 0.57
CA PHE A 237 6.51 -14.88 -0.17
C PHE A 237 7.85 -14.35 0.35
N LYS A 238 8.06 -14.40 1.67
CA LYS A 238 9.30 -13.93 2.28
C LYS A 238 10.49 -14.90 2.06
N ASN A 239 10.28 -16.22 2.18
CA ASN A 239 11.38 -17.17 2.37
C ASN A 239 11.60 -18.12 1.19
N GLU A 240 10.63 -18.22 0.28
CA GLU A 240 10.68 -19.12 -0.87
C GLU A 240 10.85 -18.29 -2.16
N ASN A 241 11.39 -18.89 -3.22
CA ASN A 241 11.49 -18.24 -4.52
C ASN A 241 10.11 -17.92 -5.09
N TYR A 242 9.14 -18.79 -4.87
CA TYR A 242 7.75 -18.59 -5.27
C TYR A 242 6.81 -18.46 -4.07
N PRO A 243 5.85 -17.55 -4.13
CA PRO A 243 5.59 -16.60 -5.23
C PRO A 243 6.68 -15.52 -5.34
N SER A 244 6.98 -15.12 -6.56
CA SER A 244 7.84 -13.98 -6.89
C SER A 244 7.05 -12.70 -7.14
N VAL A 245 5.79 -12.84 -7.56
CA VAL A 245 4.83 -11.74 -7.72
C VAL A 245 3.69 -11.91 -6.73
N ALA A 246 3.54 -10.93 -5.83
CA ALA A 246 2.45 -10.87 -4.87
C ALA A 246 1.48 -9.73 -5.20
N VAL A 247 0.19 -10.04 -5.25
CA VAL A 247 -0.88 -9.02 -5.37
C VAL A 247 -1.57 -8.89 -4.01
N THR A 248 -1.58 -7.68 -3.48
CA THR A 248 -2.12 -7.38 -2.14
C THR A 248 -3.03 -6.16 -2.14
N VAL A 249 -3.82 -6.00 -1.09
CA VAL A 249 -4.58 -4.77 -0.82
C VAL A 249 -3.86 -3.98 0.28
N ASP A 250 -4.00 -4.38 1.53
CA ASP A 250 -3.42 -3.66 2.68
C ASP A 250 -2.50 -4.51 3.54
N LEU A 251 -2.55 -5.84 3.37
CA LEU A 251 -1.92 -6.77 4.29
C LEU A 251 -0.39 -6.62 4.38
N LEU A 252 0.22 -6.27 3.24
CA LEU A 252 1.67 -6.09 3.14
C LEU A 252 2.12 -4.64 3.40
N THR A 253 1.23 -3.76 3.83
CA THR A 253 1.59 -2.37 4.19
C THR A 253 2.25 -2.28 5.56
N THR A 254 2.06 -3.25 6.44
CA THR A 254 2.58 -3.22 7.81
C THR A 254 3.27 -4.52 8.21
N GLY A 255 4.42 -4.39 8.88
CA GLY A 255 5.07 -5.48 9.62
C GLY A 255 5.69 -6.60 8.78
N ILE A 256 5.70 -6.52 7.45
CA ILE A 256 6.31 -7.52 6.58
C ILE A 256 7.62 -7.00 6.05
N ASP A 257 8.66 -7.77 6.32
CA ASP A 257 10.03 -7.50 5.90
C ASP A 257 10.43 -8.53 4.83
N VAL A 258 10.43 -8.11 3.56
CA VAL A 258 10.86 -8.89 2.39
C VAL A 258 11.89 -8.05 1.63
N PRO A 259 13.18 -8.20 1.95
CA PRO A 259 14.24 -7.39 1.33
C PRO A 259 14.35 -7.56 -0.18
N GLU A 260 13.96 -8.72 -0.70
CA GLU A 260 13.98 -9.06 -2.12
C GLU A 260 12.97 -8.29 -2.98
N ILE A 261 12.08 -7.45 -2.41
CA ILE A 261 11.17 -6.64 -3.22
C ILE A 261 11.98 -5.56 -3.95
N THR A 262 12.00 -5.64 -5.27
CA THR A 262 12.68 -4.71 -6.19
C THR A 262 11.72 -3.91 -7.05
N THR A 263 10.45 -4.32 -7.12
CA THR A 263 9.46 -3.68 -7.97
C THR A 263 8.15 -3.48 -7.23
N LEU A 264 7.64 -2.24 -7.27
CA LEU A 264 6.32 -1.87 -6.76
C LEU A 264 5.42 -1.44 -7.91
N VAL A 265 4.19 -1.94 -7.92
CA VAL A 265 3.16 -1.58 -8.90
C VAL A 265 1.93 -1.05 -8.18
N PHE A 266 1.57 0.20 -8.46
CA PHE A 266 0.40 0.84 -7.87
C PHE A 266 -0.80 0.72 -8.82
N MET A 267 -1.62 -0.33 -8.64
CA MET A 267 -2.88 -0.50 -9.37
C MET A 267 -4.06 0.12 -8.62
N ARG A 268 -3.80 0.88 -7.55
CA ARG A 268 -4.78 1.63 -6.77
C ARG A 268 -4.31 3.06 -6.51
N ARG A 269 -5.23 3.99 -6.43
CA ARG A 269 -4.96 5.33 -5.92
C ARG A 269 -5.08 5.34 -4.40
N VAL A 270 -4.20 6.08 -3.75
CA VAL A 270 -4.26 6.36 -2.31
C VAL A 270 -4.22 7.88 -2.11
N LYS A 271 -5.00 8.37 -1.15
CA LYS A 271 -5.01 9.80 -0.78
C LYS A 271 -4.10 10.09 0.41
N SER A 272 -3.79 9.07 1.20
CA SER A 272 -2.98 9.19 2.40
C SER A 272 -1.49 9.14 2.05
N ARG A 273 -0.77 10.25 2.31
CA ARG A 273 0.70 10.29 2.24
C ARG A 273 1.33 9.18 3.10
N ILE A 274 0.81 8.98 4.30
CA ILE A 274 1.34 7.99 5.25
C ILE A 274 1.24 6.58 4.68
N LEU A 275 0.07 6.21 4.15
CA LEU A 275 -0.12 4.90 3.52
C LEU A 275 0.80 4.73 2.32
N PHE A 276 0.90 5.75 1.48
CA PHE A 276 1.78 5.74 0.31
C PHE A 276 3.26 5.53 0.69
N GLU A 277 3.77 6.28 1.68
CA GLU A 277 5.14 6.13 2.17
C GLU A 277 5.37 4.76 2.83
N GLN A 278 4.39 4.19 3.51
CA GLN A 278 4.46 2.82 4.02
C GLN A 278 4.52 1.78 2.89
N MET A 279 3.80 2.00 1.79
CA MET A 279 3.85 1.15 0.60
C MET A 279 5.22 1.24 -0.08
N LEU A 280 5.77 2.45 -0.27
CA LEU A 280 7.13 2.64 -0.78
C LEU A 280 8.18 1.97 0.13
N GLY A 281 8.03 2.13 1.43
CA GLY A 281 8.93 1.57 2.43
C GLY A 281 9.10 0.05 2.38
N ARG A 282 8.19 -0.69 1.70
CA ARG A 282 8.33 -2.14 1.52
C ARG A 282 9.51 -2.52 0.63
N ALA A 283 9.92 -1.64 -0.28
CA ALA A 283 11.01 -1.92 -1.21
C ALA A 283 12.34 -1.21 -0.86
N THR A 284 12.39 -0.44 0.21
CA THR A 284 13.62 0.31 0.56
C THR A 284 14.74 -0.52 1.19
N ARG A 285 14.47 -1.77 1.56
CA ARG A 285 15.45 -2.61 2.26
C ARG A 285 16.62 -3.00 1.36
N LEU A 286 17.82 -2.99 1.95
CA LEU A 286 19.00 -3.58 1.34
C LEU A 286 18.82 -5.09 1.16
N CYS A 287 19.26 -5.61 0.01
CA CYS A 287 19.31 -7.04 -0.25
C CYS A 287 20.61 -7.43 -0.96
N PRO A 288 21.71 -7.64 -0.22
CA PRO A 288 22.99 -8.03 -0.82
C PRO A 288 22.92 -9.35 -1.59
N LYS A 289 22.00 -10.25 -1.20
CA LYS A 289 21.81 -11.55 -1.84
C LYS A 289 21.53 -11.45 -3.35
N ILE A 290 20.79 -10.43 -3.77
CA ILE A 290 20.42 -10.18 -5.17
C ILE A 290 21.10 -8.92 -5.72
N HIS A 291 22.12 -8.42 -5.04
CA HIS A 291 22.84 -7.18 -5.42
C HIS A 291 21.92 -5.96 -5.64
N LYS A 292 20.84 -5.86 -4.86
CA LYS A 292 19.86 -4.78 -4.96
C LYS A 292 20.48 -3.43 -4.68
N THR A 293 20.48 -2.54 -5.69
CA THR A 293 21.01 -1.17 -5.61
C THR A 293 19.92 -0.12 -5.56
N HIS A 294 18.74 -0.41 -6.13
CA HIS A 294 17.57 0.45 -6.20
C HIS A 294 16.29 -0.41 -6.31
N PHE A 295 15.15 0.24 -6.33
CA PHE A 295 13.87 -0.40 -6.67
C PHE A 295 13.09 0.44 -7.69
N GLU A 296 12.23 -0.22 -8.43
CA GLU A 296 11.44 0.38 -9.49
C GLU A 296 9.98 0.59 -9.06
N ILE A 297 9.36 1.61 -9.61
CA ILE A 297 7.97 1.97 -9.35
C ILE A 297 7.22 2.05 -10.67
N TYR A 298 6.14 1.30 -10.80
CA TYR A 298 5.15 1.44 -11.87
C TYR A 298 3.89 2.07 -11.30
N ASP A 299 3.53 3.22 -11.82
CA ASP A 299 2.38 4.00 -11.36
C ASP A 299 1.42 4.37 -12.50
N PRO A 300 0.66 3.39 -13.00
CA PRO A 300 -0.30 3.63 -14.08
C PRO A 300 -1.51 4.48 -13.67
N VAL A 301 -1.70 4.73 -12.37
CA VAL A 301 -2.84 5.48 -11.85
C VAL A 301 -2.46 6.87 -11.32
N GLY A 302 -1.18 7.26 -11.40
CA GLY A 302 -0.71 8.61 -11.07
C GLY A 302 -0.77 8.95 -9.57
N VAL A 303 -0.62 7.98 -8.69
CA VAL A 303 -0.62 8.22 -7.23
C VAL A 303 0.65 8.94 -6.79
N TYR A 304 1.79 8.61 -7.38
CA TYR A 304 3.07 9.23 -7.08
C TYR A 304 3.05 10.73 -7.36
N ASP A 305 2.59 11.12 -8.54
CA ASP A 305 2.50 12.53 -8.93
C ASP A 305 1.48 13.29 -8.08
N SER A 306 0.34 12.66 -7.76
CA SER A 306 -0.70 13.27 -6.93
C SER A 306 -0.24 13.55 -5.50
N LEU A 307 0.73 12.82 -4.98
CA LEU A 307 1.30 12.99 -3.64
C LEU A 307 2.70 13.59 -3.64
N ASN A 308 3.25 13.96 -4.80
CA ASN A 308 4.63 14.41 -4.94
C ASN A 308 4.96 15.60 -4.03
N ASP A 309 4.06 16.56 -3.87
CA ASP A 309 4.33 17.76 -3.07
C ASP A 309 4.47 17.45 -1.57
N VAL A 310 3.80 16.42 -1.09
CA VAL A 310 3.80 16.03 0.33
C VAL A 310 4.67 14.82 0.64
N ASN A 311 5.12 14.07 -0.38
CA ASN A 311 5.94 12.89 -0.23
C ASN A 311 7.34 13.24 0.32
N THR A 312 7.76 12.59 1.40
CA THR A 312 9.09 12.78 2.02
C THR A 312 10.12 11.76 1.51
N MET A 313 9.70 10.74 0.77
CA MET A 313 10.55 9.69 0.19
C MET A 313 10.81 9.96 -1.30
N LYS A 314 11.22 11.19 -1.64
CA LYS A 314 11.63 11.53 -3.02
C LYS A 314 12.98 10.90 -3.36
N PRO A 315 13.23 10.58 -4.65
CA PRO A 315 14.54 10.09 -5.08
C PRO A 315 15.66 11.03 -4.63
N VAL A 316 16.72 10.45 -4.11
CA VAL A 316 17.90 11.20 -3.64
C VAL A 316 18.85 11.46 -4.80
N VAL A 317 18.98 10.48 -5.68
CA VAL A 317 19.79 10.57 -6.90
C VAL A 317 18.84 10.85 -8.06
N VAL A 318 18.81 12.12 -8.46
CA VAL A 318 18.19 12.47 -9.75
C VAL A 318 19.20 12.08 -10.81
N ASN A 319 18.95 10.99 -11.54
CA ASN A 319 19.77 10.60 -12.68
C ASN A 319 19.73 11.71 -13.73
N PRO A 320 20.86 12.41 -14.01
CA PRO A 320 20.88 13.50 -14.97
C PRO A 320 20.95 13.00 -16.43
N THR A 321 20.65 11.77 -16.70
CA THR A 321 20.86 11.18 -18.01
C THR A 321 19.56 10.68 -18.63
N THR A 322 18.75 11.62 -19.08
CA THR A 322 18.05 11.50 -20.37
C THR A 322 17.72 12.91 -20.83
N SER A 323 18.69 13.55 -21.48
CA SER A 323 18.44 14.65 -22.39
C SER A 323 18.09 14.10 -23.76
#